data_1d8e81a42a56752a1e5cbacf3a54a725
#
_entry.id   1d8e81a42a56752a1e5cbacf3a54a725
#
_cell.length_a   1.000
_cell.length_b   1.000
_cell.length_c   1.000
_cell.angle_alpha   90.00
_cell.angle_beta   90.00
_cell.angle_gamma   90.00
#
_symmetry.space_group_name_H-M   'P 1'
#
loop_
_entity.id
_entity.type
_entity.pdbx_description
1 polymer ?
#
loop_
_entity_poly.entity_id
_entity_poly.type
_entity_poly.pdbx_seq_one_letter_code
_entity_poly.pdbx_strand_id
1 'polypeptide(L)'
;FKENVNVDIRVYDGNNKIKLALYEMRLIWFGGVKYCYALELNKIGKLFKKKGIFWIPDFQHRTLPEFFGAEELAHKEKNDLAMTGSDNPMVLSSFDAARDLERFYPGHRCSVEVVHFVSYIEPEVCAITPELEQSVRDKFDLKRNYIYIPNQFWQHKNHIVMVEAIECLLKEGRLCDYDFVFTGNLKDYRNPEYIDKLRKIMESDTVCANIKLLGFVERTEQLAIMKNAQFIVQPSLCEGWGTVLELSLIHISEP
;
A
#
# COMPACT_ATOMS: atom_id res chain seq x y z
N PHE A 1 16.03 3.99 -17.24
CA PHE A 1 14.65 4.52 -17.34
C PHE A 1 14.59 6.05 -17.32
N LYS A 2 15.52 6.77 -16.66
CA LYS A 2 15.52 8.25 -16.61
C LYS A 2 15.89 8.95 -17.94
N GLU A 3 16.52 8.26 -18.88
CA GLU A 3 17.09 8.93 -20.07
C GLU A 3 16.13 9.09 -21.26
N ASN A 4 14.91 8.50 -21.23
CA ASN A 4 14.02 8.51 -22.40
C ASN A 4 12.55 8.89 -22.12
N VAL A 5 12.20 9.38 -20.94
CA VAL A 5 10.82 9.81 -20.65
C VAL A 5 10.77 11.32 -20.59
N ASN A 6 10.25 11.93 -21.66
CA ASN A 6 9.94 13.36 -21.67
C ASN A 6 8.64 13.58 -20.87
N VAL A 7 8.76 13.90 -19.58
CA VAL A 7 7.62 14.18 -18.68
C VAL A 7 7.34 15.68 -18.71
N ASP A 8 6.21 16.08 -19.29
CA ASP A 8 5.70 17.45 -19.23
C ASP A 8 4.69 17.52 -18.06
N ILE A 9 5.12 18.12 -16.95
CA ILE A 9 4.29 18.29 -15.75
C ILE A 9 3.49 19.57 -15.88
N ARG A 10 2.15 19.44 -15.98
CA ARG A 10 1.22 20.55 -16.00
C ARG A 10 0.21 20.42 -14.87
N VAL A 11 0.18 21.40 -13.99
CA VAL A 11 -0.72 21.43 -12.84
C VAL A 11 -1.91 22.35 -13.13
N TYR A 12 -3.11 21.87 -12.81
CA TYR A 12 -4.32 22.68 -12.75
C TYR A 12 -4.80 22.72 -11.30
N ASP A 13 -4.73 23.88 -10.69
CA ASP A 13 -5.08 24.12 -9.27
C ASP A 13 -6.43 24.84 -9.07
N GLY A 14 -7.20 25.02 -10.15
CA GLY A 14 -8.45 25.77 -10.12
C GLY A 14 -9.69 24.91 -9.81
N ASN A 15 -10.60 25.46 -9.01
CA ASN A 15 -11.91 24.85 -8.69
C ASN A 15 -13.02 25.14 -9.72
N ASN A 16 -12.74 25.86 -10.79
CA ASN A 16 -13.73 26.28 -11.77
C ASN A 16 -13.90 25.24 -12.88
N LYS A 17 -15.06 24.59 -12.94
CA LYS A 17 -15.39 23.53 -13.91
C LYS A 17 -15.28 23.97 -15.38
N ILE A 18 -15.57 25.23 -15.70
CA ILE A 18 -15.45 25.77 -17.06
C ILE A 18 -13.98 25.93 -17.44
N LYS A 19 -13.16 26.48 -16.55
CA LYS A 19 -11.71 26.61 -16.77
C LYS A 19 -11.06 25.25 -16.88
N LEU A 20 -11.48 24.26 -16.09
CA LEU A 20 -11.02 22.87 -16.21
C LEU A 20 -11.35 22.29 -17.59
N ALA A 21 -12.58 22.45 -18.07
CA ALA A 21 -12.99 21.96 -19.38
C ALA A 21 -12.20 22.61 -20.53
N LEU A 22 -11.95 23.92 -20.44
CA LEU A 22 -11.12 24.63 -21.42
C LEU A 22 -9.66 24.16 -21.39
N TYR A 23 -9.11 23.90 -20.20
CA TYR A 23 -7.78 23.35 -20.03
C TYR A 23 -7.67 21.93 -20.63
N GLU A 24 -8.63 21.04 -20.36
CA GLU A 24 -8.71 19.71 -20.96
C GLU A 24 -8.81 19.76 -22.50
N MET A 25 -9.66 20.64 -23.06
CA MET A 25 -9.75 20.84 -24.51
C MET A 25 -8.40 21.27 -25.09
N ARG A 26 -7.71 22.20 -24.44
CA ARG A 26 -6.39 22.65 -24.88
C ARG A 26 -5.37 21.52 -24.89
N LEU A 27 -5.37 20.67 -23.85
CA LEU A 27 -4.45 19.50 -23.78
C LEU A 27 -4.78 18.46 -24.86
N ILE A 28 -6.05 18.21 -25.14
CA ILE A 28 -6.47 17.24 -26.15
C ILE A 28 -6.16 17.74 -27.57
N TRP A 29 -6.50 19.00 -27.88
CA TRP A 29 -6.39 19.50 -29.25
C TRP A 29 -5.01 20.03 -29.61
N PHE A 30 -4.31 20.65 -28.67
CA PHE A 30 -3.00 21.27 -28.92
C PHE A 30 -1.86 20.55 -28.19
N GLY A 31 -2.16 19.81 -27.12
CA GLY A 31 -1.17 19.04 -26.36
C GLY A 31 -1.02 17.57 -26.81
N GLY A 32 -1.83 17.12 -27.76
CA GLY A 32 -1.74 15.74 -28.30
C GLY A 32 -2.09 14.65 -27.32
N VAL A 33 -2.77 14.96 -26.19
CA VAL A 33 -3.17 13.98 -25.17
C VAL A 33 -4.21 13.02 -25.75
N LYS A 34 -3.84 11.75 -25.90
CA LYS A 34 -4.71 10.67 -26.40
C LYS A 34 -5.47 9.99 -25.29
N TYR A 35 -4.82 9.76 -24.14
CA TYR A 35 -5.38 9.06 -22.98
C TYR A 35 -5.06 9.82 -21.71
N CYS A 36 -5.90 9.64 -20.69
CA CYS A 36 -5.73 10.17 -19.34
C CYS A 36 -5.81 9.01 -18.35
N TYR A 37 -4.76 8.81 -17.58
CA TYR A 37 -4.75 7.80 -16.52
C TYR A 37 -5.41 8.38 -15.27
N ALA A 38 -6.39 7.71 -14.73
CA ALA A 38 -7.19 8.22 -13.63
C ALA A 38 -7.57 7.15 -12.60
N LEU A 39 -7.36 7.50 -11.34
CA LEU A 39 -7.80 6.72 -10.18
C LEU A 39 -9.25 7.02 -9.79
N GLU A 40 -9.70 8.24 -10.00
CA GLU A 40 -11.01 8.71 -9.56
C GLU A 40 -11.68 9.57 -10.63
N LEU A 41 -12.91 9.19 -10.97
CA LEU A 41 -13.69 9.88 -12.00
C LEU A 41 -14.06 11.32 -11.65
N ASN A 42 -14.18 11.65 -10.37
CA ASN A 42 -14.56 12.98 -9.90
C ASN A 42 -13.41 14.00 -10.00
N LYS A 43 -12.17 13.54 -10.12
CA LYS A 43 -10.98 14.39 -10.24
C LYS A 43 -10.63 14.76 -11.67
N ILE A 44 -11.33 14.21 -12.66
CA ILE A 44 -11.14 14.52 -14.08
C ILE A 44 -12.41 15.10 -14.70
N GLY A 45 -12.25 15.97 -15.69
CA GLY A 45 -13.37 16.57 -16.40
C GLY A 45 -14.04 15.62 -17.37
N LYS A 46 -15.21 16.02 -17.88
CA LYS A 46 -16.04 15.18 -18.76
C LYS A 46 -15.34 14.76 -20.06
N LEU A 47 -14.43 15.55 -20.59
CA LEU A 47 -13.71 15.25 -21.82
C LEU A 47 -12.68 14.14 -21.60
N PHE A 48 -11.95 14.21 -20.50
CA PHE A 48 -10.98 13.18 -20.15
C PHE A 48 -11.62 11.87 -19.71
N LYS A 49 -12.84 11.89 -19.17
CA LYS A 49 -13.59 10.65 -18.87
C LYS A 49 -13.74 9.75 -20.08
N LYS A 50 -13.91 10.31 -21.29
CA LYS A 50 -14.01 9.56 -22.54
C LYS A 50 -12.66 9.00 -23.05
N LYS A 51 -11.56 9.47 -22.48
CA LYS A 51 -10.18 9.08 -22.83
C LYS A 51 -9.46 8.47 -21.62
N GLY A 52 -10.20 8.16 -20.57
CA GLY A 52 -9.65 7.62 -19.33
C GLY A 52 -9.14 6.19 -19.51
N ILE A 53 -7.98 5.92 -18.94
CA ILE A 53 -7.57 4.58 -18.55
C ILE A 53 -7.73 4.56 -17.04
N PHE A 54 -8.65 3.75 -16.55
CA PHE A 54 -8.94 3.70 -15.12
C PHE A 54 -8.02 2.70 -14.43
N TRP A 55 -7.80 2.91 -13.15
CA TRP A 55 -7.05 1.99 -12.32
C TRP A 55 -7.78 1.74 -11.01
N ILE A 56 -7.99 0.48 -10.70
CA ILE A 56 -8.49 0.01 -9.41
C ILE A 56 -7.42 -0.91 -8.82
N PRO A 57 -6.77 -0.53 -7.71
CA PRO A 57 -5.72 -1.35 -7.12
C PRO A 57 -6.25 -2.64 -6.51
N ASP A 58 -7.42 -2.58 -5.89
CA ASP A 58 -8.11 -3.69 -5.22
C ASP A 58 -9.59 -3.35 -5.00
N PHE A 59 -10.38 -4.36 -4.61
CA PHE A 59 -11.77 -4.22 -4.22
C PHE A 59 -11.96 -4.46 -2.71
N GLN A 60 -11.02 -3.98 -1.89
CA GLN A 60 -11.02 -4.18 -0.45
C GLN A 60 -12.35 -3.77 0.22
N HIS A 61 -12.98 -2.70 -0.24
CA HIS A 61 -14.27 -2.24 0.28
C HIS A 61 -15.44 -3.21 -0.02
N ARG A 62 -15.27 -4.11 -0.98
CA ARG A 62 -16.24 -5.19 -1.29
C ARG A 62 -15.91 -6.48 -0.53
N THR A 63 -14.64 -6.72 -0.27
CA THR A 63 -14.16 -7.92 0.43
C THR A 63 -14.27 -7.76 1.95
N LEU A 64 -14.00 -6.55 2.46
CA LEU A 64 -13.96 -6.20 3.88
C LEU A 64 -14.78 -4.91 4.15
N PRO A 65 -16.09 -4.90 3.83
CA PRO A 65 -16.92 -3.70 3.93
C PRO A 65 -17.01 -3.14 5.35
N GLU A 66 -16.88 -3.99 6.37
CA GLU A 66 -16.92 -3.62 7.79
C GLU A 66 -15.78 -2.67 8.21
N PHE A 67 -14.72 -2.54 7.40
CA PHE A 67 -13.60 -1.64 7.69
C PHE A 67 -13.76 -0.24 7.09
N PHE A 68 -14.93 0.03 6.49
CA PHE A 68 -15.21 1.30 5.82
C PHE A 68 -16.48 1.95 6.36
N GLY A 69 -16.48 3.26 6.47
CA GLY A 69 -17.69 4.02 6.79
C GLY A 69 -18.73 3.97 5.66
N ALA A 70 -20.02 4.09 6.00
CA ALA A 70 -21.11 3.99 5.03
C ALA A 70 -20.99 5.01 3.87
N GLU A 71 -20.56 6.24 4.14
CA GLU A 71 -20.36 7.27 3.11
C GLU A 71 -19.19 6.92 2.19
N GLU A 72 -18.09 6.39 2.75
CA GLU A 72 -16.94 5.94 1.97
C GLU A 72 -17.29 4.77 1.06
N LEU A 73 -18.04 3.78 1.59
CA LEU A 73 -18.55 2.65 0.81
C LEU A 73 -19.42 3.12 -0.36
N ALA A 74 -20.38 3.99 -0.09
CA ALA A 74 -21.28 4.52 -1.12
C ALA A 74 -20.50 5.29 -2.20
N HIS A 75 -19.48 6.04 -1.80
CA HIS A 75 -18.63 6.79 -2.72
C HIS A 75 -17.79 5.87 -3.61
N LYS A 76 -17.13 4.86 -3.02
CA LYS A 76 -16.34 3.85 -3.75
C LYS A 76 -17.21 3.06 -4.72
N GLU A 77 -18.33 2.54 -4.25
CA GLU A 77 -19.28 1.78 -5.08
C GLU A 77 -19.77 2.59 -6.28
N LYS A 78 -20.13 3.85 -6.07
CA LYS A 78 -20.55 4.75 -7.17
C LYS A 78 -19.43 4.97 -8.20
N ASN A 79 -18.20 5.12 -7.75
CA ASN A 79 -17.05 5.27 -8.65
C ASN A 79 -16.79 3.98 -9.42
N ASP A 80 -16.79 2.84 -8.76
CA ASP A 80 -16.52 1.55 -9.37
C ASP A 80 -17.59 1.18 -10.40
N LEU A 81 -18.88 1.36 -10.09
CA LEU A 81 -19.98 1.17 -11.04
C LEU A 81 -19.84 2.07 -12.26
N ALA A 82 -19.39 3.32 -12.08
CA ALA A 82 -19.21 4.23 -13.19
C ALA A 82 -17.99 3.87 -14.06
N MET A 83 -16.92 3.34 -13.49
CA MET A 83 -15.71 2.90 -14.20
C MET A 83 -15.95 1.56 -14.89
N THR A 84 -16.48 0.56 -14.20
CA THR A 84 -16.73 -0.79 -14.71
C THR A 84 -17.84 -0.80 -15.76
N GLY A 85 -18.84 0.09 -15.63
CA GLY A 85 -19.92 0.28 -16.62
C GLY A 85 -19.52 1.08 -17.85
N SER A 86 -18.28 1.58 -17.94
CA SER A 86 -17.78 2.30 -19.13
C SER A 86 -17.09 1.35 -20.10
N ASP A 87 -16.94 1.78 -21.35
CA ASP A 87 -16.17 1.04 -22.37
C ASP A 87 -14.68 1.41 -22.36
N ASN A 88 -14.21 2.10 -21.30
CA ASN A 88 -12.83 2.52 -21.16
C ASN A 88 -11.93 1.38 -20.70
N PRO A 89 -10.64 1.38 -21.08
CA PRO A 89 -9.66 0.45 -20.51
C PRO A 89 -9.54 0.62 -19.00
N MET A 90 -9.41 -0.51 -18.29
CA MET A 90 -9.16 -0.58 -16.87
C MET A 90 -7.90 -1.37 -16.57
N VAL A 91 -7.06 -0.83 -15.73
CA VAL A 91 -5.87 -1.48 -15.19
C VAL A 91 -6.16 -1.97 -13.79
N LEU A 92 -5.80 -3.22 -13.51
CA LEU A 92 -5.87 -3.83 -12.18
C LEU A 92 -4.47 -4.21 -11.72
N SER A 93 -4.21 -4.16 -10.42
CA SER A 93 -2.87 -4.38 -9.87
C SER A 93 -2.48 -5.85 -9.79
N SER A 94 -3.45 -6.76 -9.82
CA SER A 94 -3.20 -8.19 -9.67
C SER A 94 -4.27 -9.04 -10.36
N PHE A 95 -3.96 -10.30 -10.60
CA PHE A 95 -4.95 -11.29 -11.05
C PHE A 95 -6.03 -11.55 -10.00
N ASP A 96 -5.73 -11.31 -8.72
CA ASP A 96 -6.72 -11.40 -7.65
C ASP A 96 -7.76 -10.28 -7.78
N ALA A 97 -7.30 -9.05 -7.99
CA ALA A 97 -8.19 -7.92 -8.28
C ALA A 97 -9.03 -8.17 -9.56
N ALA A 98 -8.48 -8.86 -10.56
CA ALA A 98 -9.25 -9.23 -11.76
C ALA A 98 -10.36 -10.26 -11.44
N ARG A 99 -10.08 -11.25 -10.59
CA ARG A 99 -11.11 -12.19 -10.12
C ARG A 99 -12.19 -11.50 -9.30
N ASP A 100 -11.80 -10.53 -8.47
CA ASP A 100 -12.75 -9.73 -7.70
C ASP A 100 -13.63 -8.85 -8.59
N LEU A 101 -13.08 -8.28 -9.67
CA LEU A 101 -13.88 -7.55 -10.66
C LEU A 101 -14.98 -8.44 -11.24
N GLU A 102 -14.63 -9.64 -11.71
CA GLU A 102 -15.60 -10.59 -12.25
C GLU A 102 -16.64 -11.01 -11.20
N ARG A 103 -16.22 -11.17 -9.96
CA ARG A 103 -17.10 -11.56 -8.84
C ARG A 103 -18.09 -10.46 -8.46
N PHE A 104 -17.62 -9.22 -8.35
CA PHE A 104 -18.42 -8.11 -7.81
C PHE A 104 -19.15 -7.31 -8.89
N TYR A 105 -18.62 -7.31 -10.12
CA TYR A 105 -19.15 -6.56 -11.26
C TYR A 105 -19.21 -7.43 -12.53
N PRO A 106 -19.93 -8.56 -12.52
CA PRO A 106 -19.93 -9.53 -13.62
C PRO A 106 -20.49 -8.97 -14.94
N GLY A 107 -21.12 -7.81 -14.91
CA GLY A 107 -21.64 -7.11 -16.09
C GLY A 107 -20.76 -5.94 -16.53
N HIS A 108 -19.50 -5.86 -16.12
CA HIS A 108 -18.59 -4.80 -16.53
C HIS A 108 -18.40 -4.78 -18.07
N ARG A 109 -18.17 -3.58 -18.61
CA ARG A 109 -17.94 -3.38 -20.04
C ARG A 109 -16.54 -2.93 -20.38
N CYS A 110 -15.75 -2.57 -19.36
CA CYS A 110 -14.37 -2.15 -19.53
C CYS A 110 -13.50 -3.31 -20.08
N SER A 111 -12.55 -2.98 -20.96
CA SER A 111 -11.46 -3.90 -21.26
C SER A 111 -10.47 -3.90 -20.10
N VAL A 112 -10.02 -5.07 -19.68
CA VAL A 112 -9.21 -5.23 -18.46
C VAL A 112 -7.80 -5.68 -18.81
N GLU A 113 -6.83 -5.00 -18.22
CA GLU A 113 -5.42 -5.36 -18.26
C GLU A 113 -4.86 -5.44 -16.83
N VAL A 114 -4.11 -6.51 -16.55
CA VAL A 114 -3.42 -6.64 -15.27
C VAL A 114 -2.00 -6.12 -15.42
N VAL A 115 -1.68 -5.09 -14.64
CA VAL A 115 -0.33 -4.49 -14.61
C VAL A 115 0.18 -4.51 -13.18
N HIS A 116 1.12 -5.38 -12.91
CA HIS A 116 1.73 -5.50 -11.60
C HIS A 116 2.59 -4.26 -11.29
N PHE A 117 2.61 -3.86 -10.03
CA PHE A 117 3.61 -2.89 -9.59
C PHE A 117 5.01 -3.50 -9.70
N VAL A 118 5.97 -2.63 -9.93
CA VAL A 118 7.38 -2.97 -9.86
C VAL A 118 7.98 -2.18 -8.70
N SER A 119 8.52 -2.88 -7.74
CA SER A 119 9.29 -2.24 -6.68
C SER A 119 10.59 -1.70 -7.26
N TYR A 120 10.71 -0.38 -7.26
CA TYR A 120 11.94 0.30 -7.65
C TYR A 120 12.61 0.87 -6.40
N ILE A 121 13.89 0.58 -6.26
CA ILE A 121 14.72 1.15 -5.22
C ILE A 121 15.78 2.00 -5.92
N GLU A 122 15.84 3.28 -5.56
CA GLU A 122 16.83 4.18 -6.09
C GLU A 122 18.24 3.66 -5.76
N PRO A 123 19.21 3.72 -6.71
CA PRO A 123 20.57 3.22 -6.49
C PRO A 123 21.23 3.81 -5.25
N GLU A 124 20.94 5.08 -4.93
CA GLU A 124 21.46 5.78 -3.76
C GLU A 124 20.92 5.20 -2.45
N VAL A 125 19.74 4.58 -2.50
CA VAL A 125 19.07 3.94 -1.36
C VAL A 125 19.45 2.46 -1.27
N CYS A 126 19.85 1.83 -2.37
CA CYS A 126 20.33 0.44 -2.40
C CYS A 126 21.68 0.27 -1.73
N ALA A 127 22.49 1.33 -1.60
CA ALA A 127 23.81 1.27 -0.98
C ALA A 127 23.71 1.18 0.54
N ILE A 128 23.17 0.08 1.05
CA ILE A 128 23.15 -0.20 2.48
C ILE A 128 24.54 -0.69 2.88
N THR A 129 25.33 0.22 3.45
CA THR A 129 26.68 -0.10 3.94
C THR A 129 26.64 -0.75 5.32
N PRO A 130 27.67 -1.52 5.71
CA PRO A 130 27.76 -2.08 7.06
C PRO A 130 27.68 -1.02 8.17
N GLU A 131 28.21 0.19 7.92
CA GLU A 131 28.16 1.29 8.88
C GLU A 131 26.72 1.81 9.06
N LEU A 132 25.94 1.88 7.98
CA LEU A 132 24.51 2.23 8.05
C LEU A 132 23.73 1.15 8.80
N GLU A 133 23.96 -0.13 8.49
CA GLU A 133 23.32 -1.24 9.19
C GLU A 133 23.60 -1.17 10.71
N GLN A 134 24.85 -0.95 11.10
CA GLN A 134 25.20 -0.83 12.49
C GLN A 134 24.56 0.40 13.15
N SER A 135 24.59 1.54 12.47
CA SER A 135 23.93 2.77 12.95
C SER A 135 22.44 2.59 13.19
N VAL A 136 21.75 1.86 12.29
CA VAL A 136 20.32 1.55 12.42
C VAL A 136 20.07 0.59 13.58
N ARG A 137 20.90 -0.44 13.73
CA ARG A 137 20.82 -1.37 14.88
C ARG A 137 21.00 -0.64 16.20
N ASP A 138 21.98 0.26 16.29
CA ASP A 138 22.25 1.04 17.50
C ASP A 138 21.11 2.04 17.79
N LYS A 139 20.66 2.76 16.77
CA LYS A 139 19.55 3.73 16.90
C LYS A 139 18.28 3.11 17.46
N PHE A 140 17.93 1.91 17.01
CA PHE A 140 16.69 1.23 17.38
C PHE A 140 16.88 0.10 18.41
N ASP A 141 18.09 -0.02 18.98
CA ASP A 141 18.44 -1.06 19.96
C ASP A 141 18.10 -2.48 19.49
N LEU A 142 18.43 -2.80 18.23
CA LEU A 142 18.19 -4.11 17.61
C LEU A 142 19.36 -5.06 17.87
N LYS A 143 19.49 -5.54 19.12
CA LYS A 143 20.60 -6.38 19.55
C LYS A 143 20.37 -7.88 19.30
N ARG A 144 19.11 -8.29 19.27
CA ARG A 144 18.72 -9.69 19.05
C ARG A 144 18.47 -9.96 17.57
N ASN A 145 18.33 -11.22 17.22
CA ASN A 145 17.68 -11.61 15.98
C ASN A 145 16.24 -11.14 16.00
N TYR A 146 15.69 -10.77 14.86
CA TYR A 146 14.33 -10.26 14.83
C TYR A 146 13.54 -10.68 13.59
N ILE A 147 12.24 -10.68 13.79
CA ILE A 147 11.21 -10.86 12.76
C ILE A 147 10.62 -9.48 12.49
N TYR A 148 10.43 -9.13 11.21
CA TYR A 148 10.06 -7.79 10.81
C TYR A 148 8.65 -7.70 10.24
N ILE A 149 7.85 -6.73 10.70
CA ILE A 149 6.46 -6.49 10.32
C ILE A 149 6.33 -5.03 9.83
N PRO A 150 6.68 -4.74 8.54
CA PRO A 150 6.76 -3.39 7.98
C PRO A 150 5.43 -2.91 7.37
N ASN A 151 4.40 -2.72 8.18
CA ASN A 151 3.09 -2.32 7.70
C ASN A 151 2.55 -1.08 8.41
N GLN A 152 1.79 -0.23 7.68
CA GLN A 152 0.95 0.78 8.32
C GLN A 152 -0.06 0.08 9.25
N PHE A 153 -0.40 0.71 10.37
CA PHE A 153 -1.24 0.09 11.39
C PHE A 153 -2.75 0.20 11.07
N TRP A 154 -3.11 -0.06 9.83
CA TRP A 154 -4.50 -0.16 9.42
C TRP A 154 -5.08 -1.52 9.80
N GLN A 155 -6.37 -1.55 10.16
CA GLN A 155 -7.02 -2.75 10.67
C GLN A 155 -6.87 -3.96 9.73
N HIS A 156 -7.00 -3.77 8.40
CA HIS A 156 -6.83 -4.86 7.43
C HIS A 156 -5.41 -5.42 7.34
N LYS A 157 -4.40 -4.73 7.90
CA LYS A 157 -3.03 -5.26 8.03
C LYS A 157 -2.89 -6.28 9.15
N ASN A 158 -3.94 -6.45 9.96
CA ASN A 158 -4.15 -7.56 10.87
C ASN A 158 -3.06 -7.75 11.95
N HIS A 159 -2.54 -6.66 12.48
CA HIS A 159 -1.49 -6.70 13.50
C HIS A 159 -1.92 -7.39 14.80
N ILE A 160 -3.23 -7.37 15.15
CA ILE A 160 -3.73 -8.04 16.36
C ILE A 160 -3.43 -9.55 16.29
N VAL A 161 -3.78 -10.20 15.18
CA VAL A 161 -3.51 -11.65 15.01
C VAL A 161 -2.01 -11.93 15.08
N MET A 162 -1.17 -11.02 14.55
CA MET A 162 0.28 -11.17 14.67
C MET A 162 0.74 -11.12 16.13
N VAL A 163 0.25 -10.16 16.93
CA VAL A 163 0.63 -10.03 18.34
C VAL A 163 0.07 -11.20 19.17
N GLU A 164 -1.13 -11.67 18.89
CA GLU A 164 -1.71 -12.86 19.53
C GLU A 164 -0.88 -14.12 19.22
N ALA A 165 -0.40 -14.27 17.99
CA ALA A 165 0.50 -15.37 17.61
C ALA A 165 1.85 -15.28 18.34
N ILE A 166 2.42 -14.07 18.46
CA ILE A 166 3.65 -13.84 19.26
C ILE A 166 3.42 -14.23 20.71
N GLU A 167 2.31 -13.81 21.30
CA GLU A 167 1.99 -14.14 22.68
C GLU A 167 1.89 -15.66 22.91
N CYS A 168 1.27 -16.37 21.97
CA CYS A 168 1.16 -17.82 22.01
C CYS A 168 2.54 -18.48 21.98
N LEU A 169 3.41 -18.07 21.03
CA LEU A 169 4.76 -18.62 20.89
C LEU A 169 5.63 -18.37 22.12
N LEU A 170 5.56 -17.18 22.71
CA LEU A 170 6.31 -16.84 23.92
C LEU A 170 5.83 -17.63 25.15
N LYS A 171 4.51 -17.85 25.30
CA LYS A 171 3.95 -18.72 26.35
C LYS A 171 4.39 -20.17 26.24
N GLU A 172 4.66 -20.63 25.00
CA GLU A 172 5.21 -21.97 24.74
C GLU A 172 6.74 -22.02 24.93
N GLY A 173 7.39 -20.92 25.33
CA GLY A 173 8.85 -20.85 25.45
C GLY A 173 9.60 -20.81 24.11
N ARG A 174 8.90 -20.46 23.02
CA ARG A 174 9.46 -20.38 21.66
C ARG A 174 9.77 -18.93 21.30
N LEU A 175 10.83 -18.72 20.54
CA LEU A 175 11.27 -17.41 20.05
C LEU A 175 11.51 -16.36 21.15
N CYS A 176 11.79 -16.77 22.39
CA CYS A 176 12.04 -15.88 23.53
C CYS A 176 13.29 -15.00 23.35
N ASP A 177 14.23 -15.42 22.52
CA ASP A 177 15.47 -14.74 22.15
C ASP A 177 15.34 -13.84 20.92
N TYR A 178 14.15 -13.75 20.33
CA TYR A 178 13.84 -12.90 19.19
C TYR A 178 13.14 -11.61 19.61
N ASP A 179 13.40 -10.55 18.85
CA ASP A 179 12.57 -9.34 18.85
C ASP A 179 11.58 -9.38 17.68
N PHE A 180 10.40 -8.78 17.87
CA PHE A 180 9.40 -8.57 16.82
C PHE A 180 9.34 -7.08 16.53
N VAL A 181 9.86 -6.69 15.37
CA VAL A 181 10.05 -5.30 15.00
C VAL A 181 8.90 -4.84 14.11
N PHE A 182 8.20 -3.83 14.57
CA PHE A 182 7.07 -3.21 13.85
C PHE A 182 7.45 -1.80 13.42
N THR A 183 7.18 -1.48 12.14
CA THR A 183 7.29 -0.12 11.62
C THR A 183 6.03 0.29 10.88
N GLY A 184 5.72 1.57 10.90
CA GLY A 184 4.57 2.16 10.25
C GLY A 184 3.94 3.27 11.09
N ASN A 185 3.04 4.03 10.51
CA ASN A 185 2.33 5.07 11.23
C ASN A 185 1.21 4.43 12.07
N LEU A 186 1.26 4.67 13.39
CA LEU A 186 0.26 4.22 14.37
C LEU A 186 -1.02 5.06 14.32
N LYS A 187 -1.61 5.16 13.13
CA LYS A 187 -2.88 5.88 12.92
C LYS A 187 -3.74 5.10 11.95
N ASP A 188 -4.95 4.78 12.40
CA ASP A 188 -6.03 4.36 11.51
C ASP A 188 -7.20 5.33 11.71
N TYR A 189 -7.44 6.21 10.73
CA TYR A 189 -8.52 7.20 10.81
C TYR A 189 -9.91 6.55 10.70
N ARG A 190 -10.00 5.34 10.16
CA ARG A 190 -11.25 4.58 10.03
C ARG A 190 -11.64 3.92 11.34
N ASN A 191 -10.65 3.49 12.12
CA ASN A 191 -10.88 2.79 13.39
C ASN A 191 -9.82 3.16 14.44
N PRO A 192 -9.95 4.32 15.10
CA PRO A 192 -9.04 4.70 16.19
C PRO A 192 -9.01 3.69 17.34
N GLU A 193 -10.15 3.06 17.66
CA GLU A 193 -10.27 2.09 18.77
C GLU A 193 -9.42 0.83 18.50
N TYR A 194 -9.21 0.47 17.23
CA TYR A 194 -8.31 -0.62 16.84
C TYR A 194 -6.89 -0.37 17.33
N ILE A 195 -6.40 0.85 17.18
CA ILE A 195 -5.05 1.24 17.59
C ILE A 195 -4.91 1.15 19.12
N ASP A 196 -5.91 1.62 19.87
CA ASP A 196 -5.90 1.55 21.34
C ASP A 196 -5.94 0.09 21.84
N LYS A 197 -6.75 -0.75 21.20
CA LYS A 197 -6.78 -2.19 21.49
C LYS A 197 -5.43 -2.85 21.21
N LEU A 198 -4.86 -2.59 20.04
CA LEU A 198 -3.57 -3.16 19.63
C LEU A 198 -2.46 -2.75 20.61
N ARG A 199 -2.40 -1.48 20.98
CA ARG A 199 -1.41 -0.96 21.93
C ARG A 199 -1.49 -1.68 23.28
N LYS A 200 -2.70 -1.86 23.84
CA LYS A 200 -2.91 -2.59 25.09
C LYS A 200 -2.38 -4.03 25.03
N ILE A 201 -2.58 -4.72 23.90
CA ILE A 201 -2.09 -6.08 23.73
C ILE A 201 -0.55 -6.09 23.64
N MET A 202 0.05 -5.15 22.91
CA MET A 202 1.50 -5.02 22.75
C MET A 202 2.22 -4.64 24.06
N GLU A 203 1.55 -3.95 24.96
CA GLU A 203 2.07 -3.52 26.26
C GLU A 203 1.87 -4.58 27.37
N SER A 204 1.25 -5.73 27.06
CA SER A 204 1.09 -6.82 28.04
C SER A 204 2.43 -7.41 28.47
N ASP A 205 2.53 -7.84 29.73
CA ASP A 205 3.76 -8.36 30.35
C ASP A 205 4.36 -9.55 29.57
N THR A 206 3.53 -10.31 28.84
CA THR A 206 3.97 -11.46 28.09
C THR A 206 4.79 -11.09 26.84
N VAL A 207 4.44 -10.01 26.16
CA VAL A 207 4.99 -9.68 24.84
C VAL A 207 5.84 -8.41 24.82
N CYS A 208 5.63 -7.50 25.77
CA CYS A 208 6.23 -6.16 25.74
C CYS A 208 7.78 -6.18 25.69
N ALA A 209 8.41 -7.17 26.30
CA ALA A 209 9.87 -7.31 26.31
C ALA A 209 10.46 -7.71 24.93
N ASN A 210 9.64 -8.30 24.06
CA ASN A 210 10.04 -8.80 22.74
C ASN A 210 9.53 -7.93 21.60
N ILE A 211 8.60 -6.98 21.86
CA ILE A 211 8.05 -6.09 20.82
C ILE A 211 8.88 -4.81 20.74
N LYS A 212 9.34 -4.49 19.55
CA LYS A 212 9.99 -3.23 19.21
C LYS A 212 9.07 -2.45 18.25
N LEU A 213 8.42 -1.42 18.76
CA LEU A 213 7.53 -0.54 18.00
C LEU A 213 8.30 0.72 17.60
N LEU A 214 8.78 0.79 16.36
CA LEU A 214 9.67 1.85 15.91
C LEU A 214 8.94 3.06 15.31
N GLY A 215 7.64 2.91 15.01
CA GLY A 215 6.88 3.95 14.34
C GLY A 215 7.28 4.12 12.86
N PHE A 216 7.15 5.34 12.34
CA PHE A 216 7.60 5.65 10.99
C PHE A 216 9.13 5.74 10.96
N VAL A 217 9.74 5.05 10.01
CA VAL A 217 11.19 5.05 9.77
C VAL A 217 11.48 5.54 8.36
N GLU A 218 12.64 6.13 8.14
CA GLU A 218 13.07 6.56 6.81
C GLU A 218 13.30 5.36 5.89
N ARG A 219 13.20 5.59 4.57
CA ARG A 219 13.27 4.51 3.58
C ARG A 219 14.57 3.70 3.64
N THR A 220 15.71 4.37 3.81
CA THR A 220 17.02 3.73 3.95
C THR A 220 17.10 2.87 5.21
N GLU A 221 16.56 3.37 6.33
CA GLU A 221 16.48 2.62 7.58
C GLU A 221 15.56 1.40 7.45
N GLN A 222 14.39 1.58 6.80
CA GLN A 222 13.47 0.48 6.53
C GLN A 222 14.14 -0.66 5.77
N LEU A 223 14.91 -0.34 4.73
CA LEU A 223 15.61 -1.33 3.94
C LEU A 223 16.75 -2.00 4.71
N ALA A 224 17.48 -1.24 5.56
CA ALA A 224 18.50 -1.81 6.43
C ALA A 224 17.91 -2.76 7.48
N ILE A 225 16.75 -2.42 8.08
CA ILE A 225 16.02 -3.30 8.98
C ILE A 225 15.54 -4.55 8.22
N MET A 226 15.00 -4.37 7.02
CA MET A 226 14.49 -5.46 6.18
C MET A 226 15.59 -6.46 5.82
N LYS A 227 16.75 -5.97 5.39
CA LYS A 227 17.91 -6.79 5.01
C LYS A 227 18.44 -7.67 6.15
N ASN A 228 18.39 -7.16 7.38
CA ASN A 228 18.90 -7.85 8.56
C ASN A 228 17.85 -8.67 9.32
N ALA A 229 16.60 -8.69 8.88
CA ALA A 229 15.54 -9.49 9.45
C ALA A 229 15.72 -10.97 9.11
N GLN A 230 15.41 -11.87 10.04
CA GLN A 230 15.41 -13.31 9.77
C GLN A 230 14.33 -13.68 8.73
N PHE A 231 13.18 -13.04 8.84
CA PHE A 231 12.12 -13.06 7.83
C PHE A 231 11.14 -11.90 8.06
N ILE A 232 10.30 -11.68 7.06
CA ILE A 232 9.27 -10.64 7.07
C ILE A 232 7.91 -11.31 7.13
N VAL A 233 7.01 -10.73 7.95
CA VAL A 233 5.64 -11.22 8.07
C VAL A 233 4.67 -10.13 7.61
N GLN A 234 3.73 -10.53 6.74
CA GLN A 234 2.64 -9.69 6.27
C GLN A 234 1.31 -10.41 6.48
N PRO A 235 0.64 -10.20 7.63
CA PRO A 235 -0.59 -10.94 7.98
C PRO A 235 -1.85 -10.31 7.40
N SER A 236 -1.75 -9.47 6.40
CA SER A 236 -2.84 -8.67 5.84
C SER A 236 -4.00 -9.53 5.37
N LEU A 237 -5.22 -9.08 5.62
CA LEU A 237 -6.46 -9.74 5.18
C LEU A 237 -6.77 -9.48 3.69
N CYS A 238 -6.26 -8.38 3.16
CA CYS A 238 -6.42 -8.01 1.76
C CYS A 238 -5.24 -7.14 1.31
N GLU A 239 -4.73 -7.39 0.11
CA GLU A 239 -3.70 -6.60 -0.55
C GLU A 239 -4.03 -6.44 -2.03
N GLY A 240 -3.77 -5.25 -2.58
CA GLY A 240 -3.85 -5.04 -4.02
C GLY A 240 -2.68 -5.71 -4.76
N TRP A 241 -1.45 -5.61 -4.21
CA TRP A 241 -0.25 -6.23 -4.78
C TRP A 241 0.72 -6.82 -3.74
N GLY A 242 0.81 -6.24 -2.54
CA GLY A 242 1.75 -6.70 -1.53
C GLY A 242 3.19 -6.24 -1.76
N THR A 243 3.40 -4.97 -2.03
CA THR A 243 4.71 -4.34 -2.31
C THR A 243 5.79 -4.66 -1.27
N VAL A 244 5.42 -4.86 -0.01
CA VAL A 244 6.35 -5.24 1.06
C VAL A 244 6.99 -6.60 0.79
N LEU A 245 6.21 -7.57 0.31
CA LEU A 245 6.71 -8.91 -0.02
C LEU A 245 7.65 -8.84 -1.23
N GLU A 246 7.28 -8.08 -2.25
CA GLU A 246 8.14 -7.88 -3.43
C GLU A 246 9.48 -7.24 -3.04
N LEU A 247 9.46 -6.21 -2.20
CA LEU A 247 10.68 -5.59 -1.68
C LEU A 247 11.54 -6.57 -0.87
N SER A 248 10.91 -7.44 -0.09
CA SER A 248 11.63 -8.44 0.70
C SER A 248 12.40 -9.43 -0.19
N LEU A 249 11.80 -9.84 -1.31
CA LEU A 249 12.43 -10.75 -2.26
C LEU A 249 13.65 -10.14 -2.94
N ILE A 250 13.67 -8.84 -3.17
CA ILE A 250 14.82 -8.14 -3.75
C ILE A 250 16.02 -8.15 -2.79
N HIS A 251 15.78 -8.12 -1.47
CA HIS A 251 16.85 -8.02 -0.46
C HIS A 251 17.26 -9.35 0.16
N ILE A 252 16.37 -10.35 0.19
CA ILE A 252 16.61 -11.65 0.83
C ILE A 252 17.11 -12.68 -0.17
N SER A 253 16.87 -12.47 -1.46
CA SER A 253 17.20 -13.41 -2.54
C SER A 253 18.49 -13.09 -3.29
N GLU A 254 19.46 -12.45 -2.64
CA GLU A 254 20.81 -12.48 -3.20
C GLU A 254 21.38 -13.89 -3.04
N PRO A 255 21.81 -14.54 -4.13
CA PRO A 255 22.36 -15.90 -4.09
C PRO A 255 23.69 -15.99 -3.38
#